data_7247d42cbb67ab5d8a20957344e1a203
#
_entry.id   7247d42cbb67ab5d8a20957344e1a203
#
_cell.length_a   1.000
_cell.length_b   1.000
_cell.length_c   1.000
_cell.angle_alpha   90.00
_cell.angle_beta   90.00
_cell.angle_gamma   90.00
#
_symmetry.space_group_name_H-M   'P 1'
#
loop_
_entity.id
_entity.type
_entity.pdbx_description
1 polymer ?
#
loop_
_entity_poly.entity_id
_entity_poly.type
_entity_poly.pdbx_seq_one_letter_code
_entity_poly.pdbx_strand_id
1 'polypeptide(L)'
;MALTHEQKLEHQSKFAAATNAGQPDITMSMCVEGALVWHNFDDKSVPYASTGKTLTRMHQAIPNLRWETRAVAATSSGWMWQAAIRGTAPGGEICAHSVMIVTLNDEGLITQLDEYIDPSQLSALRG
;
A
#
# COMPACT_ATOMS: atom_id res chain seq x y z
N MET A 1 -14.43 -1.92 20.50
CA MET A 1 -15.62 -1.64 19.69
C MET A 1 -15.25 -1.71 18.21
N ALA A 2 -16.06 -2.38 17.40
CA ALA A 2 -15.77 -2.53 15.99
C ALA A 2 -15.83 -1.19 15.25
N LEU A 3 -14.98 -1.02 14.23
CA LEU A 3 -14.98 0.16 13.39
C LEU A 3 -16.22 0.20 12.50
N THR A 4 -16.73 1.41 12.25
CA THR A 4 -17.82 1.61 11.29
C THR A 4 -17.28 1.52 9.86
N HIS A 5 -18.20 1.34 8.92
CA HIS A 5 -17.90 1.40 7.48
C HIS A 5 -17.16 2.71 7.13
N GLU A 6 -17.67 3.84 7.62
CA GLU A 6 -17.06 5.16 7.35
C GLU A 6 -15.68 5.29 7.94
N GLN A 7 -15.44 4.78 9.15
CA GLN A 7 -14.13 4.82 9.78
C GLN A 7 -13.10 4.01 8.98
N LYS A 8 -13.51 2.86 8.44
CA LYS A 8 -12.64 2.03 7.59
C LYS A 8 -12.27 2.76 6.30
N LEU A 9 -13.23 3.40 5.64
CA LEU A 9 -12.97 4.16 4.41
C LEU A 9 -12.11 5.40 4.67
N GLU A 10 -12.32 6.07 5.80
CA GLU A 10 -11.49 7.21 6.19
C GLU A 10 -10.03 6.77 6.43
N HIS A 11 -9.84 5.63 7.10
CA HIS A 11 -8.52 5.05 7.31
C HIS A 11 -7.83 4.78 5.98
N GLN A 12 -8.55 4.16 5.03
CA GLN A 12 -8.00 3.89 3.70
C GLN A 12 -7.61 5.18 2.98
N SER A 13 -8.45 6.21 3.06
CA SER A 13 -8.18 7.49 2.41
C SER A 13 -6.90 8.14 2.95
N LYS A 14 -6.69 8.11 4.25
CA LYS A 14 -5.46 8.62 4.88
C LYS A 14 -4.24 7.81 4.45
N PHE A 15 -4.38 6.49 4.40
CA PHE A 15 -3.30 5.60 3.95
C PHE A 15 -2.91 5.90 2.50
N ALA A 16 -3.91 6.04 1.62
CA ALA A 16 -3.67 6.35 0.21
C ALA A 16 -2.98 7.70 0.03
N ALA A 17 -3.42 8.72 0.76
CA ALA A 17 -2.80 10.04 0.69
C ALA A 17 -1.34 10.01 1.12
N ALA A 18 -1.02 9.33 2.22
CA ALA A 18 0.35 9.19 2.71
C ALA A 18 1.22 8.38 1.75
N THR A 19 0.66 7.32 1.15
CA THR A 19 1.36 6.51 0.14
C THR A 19 1.70 7.35 -1.07
N ASN A 20 0.75 8.13 -1.59
CA ASN A 20 0.98 9.01 -2.73
C ASN A 20 1.97 10.13 -2.42
N ALA A 21 1.99 10.63 -1.19
CA ALA A 21 2.91 11.67 -0.77
C ALA A 21 4.31 11.15 -0.42
N GLY A 22 4.50 9.83 -0.43
CA GLY A 22 5.79 9.24 -0.07
C GLY A 22 6.15 9.46 1.39
N GLN A 23 5.16 9.36 2.28
CA GLN A 23 5.32 9.61 3.72
C GLN A 23 5.16 8.31 4.51
N PRO A 24 6.19 7.42 4.51
CA PRO A 24 6.09 6.14 5.19
C PRO A 24 5.95 6.27 6.71
N ASP A 25 6.42 7.36 7.30
CA ASP A 25 6.25 7.60 8.74
C ASP A 25 4.77 7.68 9.11
N ILE A 26 3.96 8.29 8.25
CA ILE A 26 2.51 8.39 8.48
C ILE A 26 1.86 7.02 8.34
N THR A 27 2.16 6.28 7.27
CA THR A 27 1.59 4.94 7.10
C THR A 27 2.03 4.00 8.22
N MET A 28 3.28 4.10 8.68
CA MET A 28 3.75 3.32 9.82
C MET A 28 3.01 3.65 11.11
N SER A 29 2.67 4.93 11.33
CA SER A 29 1.88 5.33 12.49
C SER A 29 0.47 4.76 12.49
N MET A 30 -0.01 4.29 11.34
CA MET A 30 -1.31 3.65 11.17
C MET A 30 -1.27 2.15 11.43
N CYS A 31 -0.10 1.61 11.77
CA CYS A 31 0.14 0.18 12.01
C CYS A 31 0.41 -0.11 13.47
N VAL A 32 0.07 -1.33 13.91
CA VAL A 32 0.57 -1.84 15.20
C VAL A 32 2.07 -2.11 15.08
N GLU A 33 2.77 -2.16 16.20
CA GLU A 33 4.12 -2.70 16.24
C GLU A 33 4.07 -4.16 15.79
N GLY A 34 4.96 -4.54 14.86
CA GLY A 34 4.98 -5.88 14.31
C GLY A 34 3.99 -6.16 13.19
N ALA A 35 3.31 -5.13 12.67
CA ALA A 35 2.45 -5.29 11.49
C ALA A 35 3.24 -5.88 10.32
N LEU A 36 2.62 -6.81 9.59
CA LEU A 36 3.25 -7.52 8.49
C LEU A 36 2.62 -7.16 7.16
N VAL A 37 3.45 -7.21 6.12
CA VAL A 37 3.05 -7.07 4.72
C VAL A 37 3.37 -8.38 4.01
N TRP A 38 2.36 -8.97 3.39
CA TRP A 38 2.49 -10.18 2.60
C TRP A 38 2.30 -9.85 1.12
N HIS A 39 3.12 -10.48 0.26
CA HIS A 39 3.00 -10.36 -1.18
C HIS A 39 2.74 -11.71 -1.83
N ASN A 40 1.88 -11.71 -2.84
CA ASN A 40 1.50 -12.93 -3.57
C ASN A 40 2.65 -13.53 -4.39
N PHE A 41 3.56 -12.70 -4.89
CA PHE A 41 4.56 -13.16 -5.88
C PHE A 41 5.67 -14.00 -5.25
N ASP A 42 5.93 -13.87 -3.95
CA ASP A 42 6.94 -14.67 -3.25
C ASP A 42 6.36 -15.41 -2.05
N ASP A 43 5.09 -15.20 -1.73
CA ASP A 43 4.39 -15.82 -0.59
C ASP A 43 5.13 -15.58 0.74
N LYS A 44 5.69 -14.39 0.91
CA LYS A 44 6.45 -14.02 2.11
C LYS A 44 5.87 -12.81 2.78
N SER A 45 5.99 -12.81 4.12
CA SER A 45 5.64 -11.67 4.96
C SER A 45 6.89 -10.97 5.44
N VAL A 46 6.87 -9.64 5.40
CA VAL A 46 7.95 -8.78 5.90
C VAL A 46 7.37 -7.73 6.85
N PRO A 47 8.17 -7.20 7.79
CA PRO A 47 7.70 -6.08 8.62
C PRO A 47 7.33 -4.87 7.76
N TYR A 48 6.33 -4.12 8.19
CA TYR A 48 5.91 -2.92 7.46
C TYR A 48 7.06 -1.90 7.29
N ALA A 49 8.01 -1.85 8.22
CA ALA A 49 9.18 -0.98 8.10
C ALA A 49 9.96 -1.21 6.80
N SER A 50 10.05 -2.47 6.33
CA SER A 50 10.71 -2.79 5.06
C SER A 50 9.95 -2.21 3.88
N THR A 51 8.63 -2.27 3.92
CA THR A 51 7.76 -1.68 2.89
C THR A 51 7.88 -0.16 2.86
N GLY A 52 8.00 0.48 4.03
CA GLY A 52 8.23 1.93 4.12
C GLY A 52 9.53 2.36 3.44
N LYS A 53 10.59 1.59 3.59
CA LYS A 53 11.87 1.85 2.92
C LYS A 53 11.73 1.71 1.40
N THR A 54 10.99 0.70 0.95
CA THR A 54 10.72 0.50 -0.48
C THR A 54 9.93 1.69 -1.05
N LEU A 55 8.91 2.16 -0.34
CA LEU A 55 8.12 3.32 -0.75
C LEU A 55 9.01 4.55 -0.93
N THR A 56 9.90 4.81 0.03
CA THR A 56 10.84 5.93 -0.05
C THR A 56 11.72 5.82 -1.29
N ARG A 57 12.29 4.65 -1.55
CA ARG A 57 13.15 4.42 -2.72
C ARG A 57 12.40 4.61 -4.03
N MET A 58 11.16 4.13 -4.11
CA MET A 58 10.34 4.28 -5.30
C MET A 58 10.06 5.75 -5.60
N HIS A 59 9.70 6.54 -4.59
CA HIS A 59 9.49 7.98 -4.78
C HIS A 59 10.76 8.74 -5.17
N GLN A 60 11.91 8.30 -4.68
CA GLN A 60 13.20 8.89 -5.08
C GLN A 60 13.54 8.58 -6.54
N ALA A 61 13.26 7.35 -6.97
CA ALA A 61 13.56 6.90 -8.35
C ALA A 61 12.53 7.40 -9.37
N ILE A 62 11.29 7.66 -8.93
CA ILE A 62 10.18 7.99 -9.81
C ILE A 62 9.51 9.27 -9.31
N PRO A 63 9.93 10.47 -9.80
CA PRO A 63 9.39 11.73 -9.30
C PRO A 63 7.88 11.91 -9.45
N ASN A 64 7.28 11.28 -10.48
CA ASN A 64 5.84 11.36 -10.74
C ASN A 64 5.10 10.08 -10.31
N LEU A 65 5.66 9.33 -9.37
CA LEU A 65 5.04 8.12 -8.83
C LEU A 65 3.70 8.44 -8.18
N ARG A 66 2.69 7.66 -8.53
CA ARG A 66 1.36 7.81 -7.96
C ARG A 66 0.58 6.51 -8.01
N TRP A 67 -0.31 6.35 -7.03
CA TRP A 67 -1.33 5.30 -7.00
C TRP A 67 -2.64 5.92 -7.43
N GLU A 68 -3.14 5.53 -8.60
CA GLU A 68 -4.45 5.95 -9.09
C GLU A 68 -5.50 4.95 -8.64
N THR A 69 -6.41 5.39 -7.77
CA THR A 69 -7.45 4.52 -7.21
C THR A 69 -8.44 4.09 -8.27
N ARG A 70 -8.70 2.79 -8.34
CA ARG A 70 -9.75 2.22 -9.20
C ARG A 70 -10.99 1.84 -8.40
N ALA A 71 -10.81 1.30 -7.20
CA ALA A 71 -11.93 0.91 -6.33
C ALA A 71 -11.45 0.85 -4.88
N VAL A 72 -12.38 1.15 -3.97
CA VAL A 72 -12.18 1.03 -2.52
C VAL A 72 -13.45 0.41 -1.95
N ALA A 73 -13.28 -0.51 -1.00
CA ALA A 73 -14.41 -1.08 -0.28
C ALA A 73 -14.02 -1.36 1.17
N ALA A 74 -14.96 -1.14 2.07
CA ALA A 74 -14.81 -1.63 3.44
C ALA A 74 -15.10 -3.12 3.46
N THR A 75 -14.31 -3.87 4.21
CA THR A 75 -14.49 -5.31 4.41
C THR A 75 -14.88 -5.58 5.87
N SER A 76 -15.22 -6.81 6.19
CA SER A 76 -15.55 -7.16 7.57
C SER A 76 -14.39 -6.88 8.54
N SER A 77 -13.15 -6.98 8.09
CA SER A 77 -11.96 -6.85 8.93
C SER A 77 -11.11 -5.61 8.65
N GLY A 78 -11.48 -4.78 7.67
CA GLY A 78 -10.70 -3.61 7.32
C GLY A 78 -11.16 -2.98 6.01
N TRP A 79 -10.26 -2.92 5.02
CA TRP A 79 -10.59 -2.34 3.72
C TRP A 79 -9.80 -3.00 2.60
N MET A 80 -10.29 -2.81 1.38
CA MET A 80 -9.66 -3.23 0.13
C MET A 80 -9.43 -1.99 -0.73
N TRP A 81 -8.28 -1.95 -1.41
CA TRP A 81 -7.91 -0.85 -2.29
C TRP A 81 -7.33 -1.40 -3.58
N GLN A 82 -8.03 -1.12 -4.70
CA GLN A 82 -7.50 -1.39 -6.03
C GLN A 82 -6.92 -0.11 -6.60
N ALA A 83 -5.67 -0.17 -7.05
CA ALA A 83 -4.98 0.99 -7.60
C ALA A 83 -4.08 0.60 -8.77
N ALA A 84 -3.85 1.55 -9.67
CA ALA A 84 -2.80 1.43 -10.67
C ALA A 84 -1.62 2.29 -10.21
N ILE A 85 -0.47 1.66 -10.04
CA ILE A 85 0.79 2.33 -9.70
C ILE A 85 1.37 2.83 -11.02
N ARG A 86 1.52 4.15 -11.15
CA ARG A 86 1.98 4.78 -12.39
C ARG A 86 3.15 5.71 -12.11
N GLY A 87 3.94 5.90 -13.14
CA GLY A 87 5.06 6.83 -13.13
C GLY A 87 6.02 6.57 -14.27
N THR A 88 7.05 7.40 -14.36
CA THR A 88 8.12 7.25 -15.35
C THR A 88 9.40 6.90 -14.60
N ALA A 89 9.83 5.65 -14.73
CA ALA A 89 11.06 5.14 -14.14
C ALA A 89 12.22 5.25 -15.14
N PRO A 90 13.47 5.03 -14.68
CA PRO A 90 14.63 5.04 -15.60
C PRO A 90 14.47 4.08 -16.79
N GLY A 91 13.83 2.94 -16.59
CA GLY A 91 13.62 1.94 -17.64
C GLY A 91 12.35 2.15 -18.47
N GLY A 92 11.56 3.19 -18.21
CA GLY A 92 10.34 3.51 -18.96
C GLY A 92 9.12 3.72 -18.10
N GLU A 93 7.96 3.79 -18.74
CA GLU A 93 6.67 3.98 -18.06
C GLU A 93 6.29 2.77 -17.23
N ILE A 94 5.70 3.04 -16.06
CA ILE A 94 5.15 2.01 -15.17
C ILE A 94 3.64 2.12 -15.17
N CYS A 95 2.99 0.98 -15.28
CA CYS A 95 1.57 0.81 -14.98
C CYS A 95 1.42 -0.57 -14.34
N ALA A 96 1.43 -0.62 -13.01
CA ALA A 96 1.30 -1.85 -12.26
C ALA A 96 -0.01 -1.85 -11.48
N HIS A 97 -0.82 -2.88 -11.69
CA HIS A 97 -2.10 -3.01 -10.99
C HIS A 97 -1.89 -3.74 -9.68
N SER A 98 -2.40 -3.15 -8.60
CA SER A 98 -2.25 -3.66 -7.24
C SER A 98 -3.61 -3.74 -6.56
N VAL A 99 -3.78 -4.79 -5.75
CA VAL A 99 -4.88 -4.90 -4.80
C VAL A 99 -4.27 -5.06 -3.41
N MET A 100 -4.63 -4.16 -2.51
CA MET A 100 -4.26 -4.25 -1.10
C MET A 100 -5.49 -4.65 -0.28
N ILE A 101 -5.32 -5.64 0.59
CA ILE A 101 -6.34 -6.04 1.55
C ILE A 101 -5.74 -5.84 2.93
N VAL A 102 -6.35 -4.95 3.69
CA VAL A 102 -5.84 -4.53 5.00
C VAL A 102 -6.76 -4.99 6.11
N THR A 103 -6.16 -5.59 7.12
CA THR A 103 -6.85 -5.97 8.36
C THR A 103 -6.54 -4.94 9.45
N LEU A 104 -7.59 -4.44 10.08
CA LEU A 104 -7.52 -3.47 11.17
C LEU A 104 -7.96 -4.13 12.47
N ASN A 105 -7.33 -3.73 13.58
CA ASN A 105 -7.82 -4.08 14.90
C ASN A 105 -8.93 -3.11 15.34
N ASP A 106 -9.49 -3.33 16.54
CA ASP A 106 -10.59 -2.51 17.04
C ASP A 106 -10.20 -1.06 17.33
N GLU A 107 -8.89 -0.78 17.43
CA GLU A 107 -8.37 0.57 17.63
C GLU A 107 -8.12 1.30 16.31
N GLY A 108 -8.37 0.64 15.17
CA GLY A 108 -8.16 1.22 13.86
C GLY A 108 -6.71 1.20 13.39
N LEU A 109 -5.91 0.25 13.88
CA LEU A 109 -4.53 0.09 13.47
C LEU A 109 -4.37 -1.14 12.58
N ILE A 110 -3.49 -1.04 11.59
CA ILE A 110 -3.20 -2.13 10.66
C ILE A 110 -2.43 -3.22 11.38
N THR A 111 -2.92 -4.45 11.30
CA THR A 111 -2.21 -5.64 11.79
C THR A 111 -1.58 -6.42 10.65
N GLN A 112 -2.20 -6.41 9.47
CA GLN A 112 -1.77 -7.17 8.30
C GLN A 112 -2.18 -6.43 7.04
N LEU A 113 -1.27 -6.39 6.07
CA LEU A 113 -1.54 -5.88 4.73
C LEU A 113 -1.15 -6.96 3.73
N ASP A 114 -2.10 -7.41 2.92
CA ASP A 114 -1.83 -8.35 1.83
C ASP A 114 -1.89 -7.58 0.52
N GLU A 115 -0.81 -7.64 -0.26
CA GLU A 115 -0.75 -6.99 -1.56
C GLU A 115 -0.62 -8.03 -2.67
N TYR A 116 -1.51 -7.94 -3.66
CA TYR A 116 -1.49 -8.72 -4.88
C TYR A 116 -1.04 -7.82 -6.02
N ILE A 117 0.10 -8.15 -6.61
CA ILE A 117 0.71 -7.37 -7.68
C ILE A 117 1.52 -8.29 -8.59
N ASP A 118 1.59 -7.95 -9.87
CA ASP A 118 2.47 -8.63 -10.80
C ASP A 118 3.79 -7.85 -10.86
N PRO A 119 4.88 -8.40 -10.31
CA PRO A 119 6.16 -7.68 -10.28
C PRO A 119 6.74 -7.42 -11.68
N SER A 120 6.31 -8.16 -12.70
CA SER A 120 6.75 -7.91 -14.09
C SER A 120 6.30 -6.53 -14.57
N GLN A 121 5.18 -6.01 -14.04
CA GLN A 121 4.67 -4.68 -14.38
C GLN A 121 5.53 -3.56 -13.77
N LEU A 122 6.44 -3.89 -12.88
CA LEU A 122 7.40 -2.95 -12.28
C LEU A 122 8.81 -3.12 -12.86
N SER A 123 8.95 -3.86 -13.95
CA SER A 123 10.27 -4.18 -14.54
C SER A 123 11.06 -2.93 -14.93
N ALA A 124 10.39 -1.84 -15.31
CA ALA A 124 11.04 -0.57 -15.67
C ALA A 124 11.84 0.04 -14.49
N LEU A 125 11.55 -0.35 -13.24
CA LEU A 125 12.32 0.08 -12.07
C LEU A 125 13.78 -0.42 -12.13
N ARG A 126 13.99 -1.55 -12.80
CA ARG A 126 15.30 -2.19 -12.88
C ARG A 126 16.16 -1.60 -14.01
N GLY A 127 15.53 -0.78 -14.82
CA GLY A 127 16.17 -0.01 -15.88
C GLY A 127 17.05 -0.76 -16.79
#